data_cf9313b6a7f41e1201f6b68fe1c86405
#
_entry.id   cf9313b6a7f41e1201f6b68fe1c86405
#
_cell.length_a   1.000
_cell.length_b   1.000
_cell.length_c   1.000
_cell.angle_alpha   90.00
_cell.angle_beta   90.00
_cell.angle_gamma   90.00
#
_symmetry.space_group_name_H-M   'P 1'
#
loop_
_entity.id
_entity.type
_entity.pdbx_description
1 polymer ?
#
loop_
_entity_poly.entity_id
_entity_poly.type
_entity_poly.pdbx_seq_one_letter_code
_entity_poly.pdbx_strand_id
1 'polypeptide(L)'
;MDYRTLAEQLQGMLSLRTRPLAMAFLPSPPAGVPRVERPAASGCTYWKLAAEGRAFYTEVTDHFGCAVGAYTHGIELPPVQAQELEGLVGTMTGLGYLRPEEIPQIPTRKGTFGVLVYAPLAEAPCPPDVVLVRGDARQVMLVAEAAWSAGLRGDVATMGRPACAMVPQAIQSGTGATSLGCIGNRVYTGLADHELYFAIPGPKLATVVERLATIVEANRALEVFHTQRRDA
;
A
#
# COMPACT_ATOMS: atom_id res chain seq x y z
N MET A 1 -3.20 20.73 2.43
CA MET A 1 -4.16 19.71 1.96
C MET A 1 -4.83 19.13 3.19
N ASP A 2 -6.16 19.02 3.20
CA ASP A 2 -6.89 18.44 4.34
C ASP A 2 -7.05 16.93 4.17
N TYR A 3 -6.16 16.17 4.80
CA TYR A 3 -6.15 14.72 4.73
C TYR A 3 -7.35 14.08 5.44
N ARG A 4 -7.94 14.74 6.44
CA ARG A 4 -9.15 14.27 7.13
C ARG A 4 -10.33 14.23 6.15
N THR A 5 -10.60 15.34 5.47
CA THR A 5 -11.64 15.41 4.45
C THR A 5 -11.42 14.35 3.33
N LEU A 6 -10.19 14.20 2.84
CA LEU A 6 -9.89 13.21 1.81
C LEU A 6 -10.10 11.77 2.29
N ALA A 7 -9.74 11.46 3.54
CA ALA A 7 -9.96 10.15 4.13
C ALA A 7 -11.46 9.85 4.31
N GLU A 8 -12.23 10.82 4.79
CA GLU A 8 -13.69 10.69 4.95
C GLU A 8 -14.38 10.47 3.59
N GLN A 9 -13.96 11.20 2.56
CA GLN A 9 -14.47 11.02 1.20
C GLN A 9 -14.15 9.63 0.65
N LEU A 10 -12.90 9.16 0.77
CA LEU A 10 -12.52 7.80 0.36
C LEU A 10 -13.36 6.75 1.10
N GLN A 11 -13.43 6.85 2.43
CA GLN A 11 -14.18 5.89 3.24
C GLN A 11 -15.68 5.90 2.90
N GLY A 12 -16.28 7.07 2.77
CA GLY A 12 -17.69 7.20 2.47
C GLY A 12 -18.07 6.72 1.08
N MET A 13 -17.37 7.18 0.04
CA MET A 13 -17.64 6.81 -1.36
C MET A 13 -17.44 5.32 -1.64
N LEU A 14 -16.43 4.72 -1.05
CA LEU A 14 -16.11 3.30 -1.22
C LEU A 14 -16.74 2.40 -0.14
N SER A 15 -17.33 2.97 0.92
CA SER A 15 -17.82 2.20 2.07
C SER A 15 -16.73 1.29 2.67
N LEU A 16 -15.52 1.83 2.84
CA LEU A 16 -14.38 1.06 3.34
C LEU A 16 -14.58 0.67 4.80
N ARG A 17 -14.28 -0.59 5.13
CA ARG A 17 -14.27 -1.10 6.50
C ARG A 17 -13.01 -0.74 7.27
N THR A 18 -11.90 -0.52 6.55
CA THR A 18 -10.61 -0.16 7.11
C THR A 18 -10.25 1.27 6.74
N ARG A 19 -9.55 1.97 7.61
CA ARG A 19 -9.08 3.33 7.35
C ARG A 19 -8.02 3.31 6.26
N PRO A 20 -8.05 4.23 5.29
CA PRO A 20 -6.92 4.44 4.39
C PRO A 20 -5.66 4.78 5.18
N LEU A 21 -4.54 4.21 4.79
CA LEU A 21 -3.25 4.34 5.46
C LEU A 21 -2.34 5.28 4.68
N ALA A 22 -1.77 6.28 5.36
CA ALA A 22 -0.72 7.15 4.86
C ALA A 22 0.66 6.62 5.25
N MET A 23 1.62 6.63 4.31
CA MET A 23 3.04 6.32 4.54
C MET A 23 3.92 7.44 3.99
N ALA A 24 4.95 7.82 4.75
CA ALA A 24 5.95 8.79 4.31
C ALA A 24 7.36 8.35 4.72
N PHE A 25 8.31 8.49 3.80
CA PHE A 25 9.73 8.21 4.00
C PHE A 25 10.46 9.53 4.28
N LEU A 26 10.89 9.75 5.50
CA LEU A 26 11.46 11.03 5.93
C LEU A 26 12.92 10.88 6.39
N PRO A 27 13.73 11.95 6.32
CA PRO A 27 15.09 11.94 6.86
C PRO A 27 15.09 11.88 8.40
N SER A 28 14.06 12.40 9.07
CA SER A 28 13.93 12.45 10.52
C SER A 28 12.46 12.40 10.97
N PRO A 29 12.18 12.02 12.22
CA PRO A 29 10.82 11.94 12.73
C PRO A 29 10.12 13.30 12.72
N PRO A 30 8.83 13.37 12.34
CA PRO A 30 8.04 14.59 12.51
C PRO A 30 7.76 14.84 13.99
N ALA A 31 7.67 16.12 14.35
CA ALA A 31 7.43 16.53 15.74
C ALA A 31 6.11 15.95 16.27
N GLY A 32 6.13 15.44 17.50
CA GLY A 32 4.95 14.92 18.20
C GLY A 32 4.49 13.51 17.75
N VAL A 33 5.13 12.91 16.79
CA VAL A 33 4.83 11.52 16.38
C VAL A 33 5.68 10.57 17.22
N PRO A 34 5.09 9.58 17.93
CA PRO A 34 5.84 8.62 18.72
C PRO A 34 6.55 7.58 17.82
N ARG A 35 7.66 7.04 18.30
CA ARG A 35 8.23 5.83 17.71
C ARG A 35 7.34 4.62 18.01
N VAL A 36 7.33 3.62 17.13
CA VAL A 36 6.71 2.33 17.41
C VAL A 36 7.28 1.74 18.71
N GLU A 37 6.43 1.18 19.58
CA GLU A 37 6.84 0.66 20.87
C GLU A 37 7.86 -0.49 20.79
N ARG A 38 7.70 -1.33 19.74
CA ARG A 38 8.59 -2.47 19.49
C ARG A 38 8.60 -2.82 18.00
N PRO A 39 9.74 -3.35 17.49
CA PRO A 39 9.81 -3.86 16.14
C PRO A 39 8.81 -4.99 15.91
N ALA A 40 8.23 -5.02 14.70
CA ALA A 40 7.32 -6.06 14.28
C ALA A 40 8.05 -7.12 13.44
N ALA A 41 7.55 -8.36 13.50
CA ALA A 41 8.08 -9.47 12.70
C ALA A 41 7.83 -9.29 11.19
N SER A 42 6.96 -8.37 10.79
CA SER A 42 6.70 -8.04 9.39
C SER A 42 6.40 -6.55 9.24
N GLY A 43 6.94 -5.92 8.21
CA GLY A 43 6.61 -4.52 7.85
C GLY A 43 5.12 -4.30 7.57
N CYS A 44 4.41 -5.33 7.10
CA CYS A 44 2.96 -5.26 6.90
C CYS A 44 2.18 -5.10 8.23
N THR A 45 2.74 -5.51 9.36
CA THR A 45 2.12 -5.28 10.67
C THR A 45 1.96 -3.78 10.96
N TYR A 46 2.88 -2.95 10.50
CA TYR A 46 2.78 -1.49 10.65
C TYR A 46 1.60 -0.92 9.86
N TRP A 47 1.25 -1.52 8.70
CA TRP A 47 0.06 -1.14 7.95
C TRP A 47 -1.22 -1.42 8.75
N LYS A 48 -1.27 -2.60 9.39
CA LYS A 48 -2.40 -2.97 10.26
C LYS A 48 -2.54 -1.99 11.43
N LEU A 49 -1.44 -1.71 12.16
CA LEU A 49 -1.46 -0.81 13.29
C LEU A 49 -1.94 0.60 12.91
N ALA A 50 -1.51 1.11 11.77
CA ALA A 50 -1.97 2.42 11.29
C ALA A 50 -3.44 2.39 10.84
N ALA A 51 -3.90 1.34 10.16
CA ALA A 51 -5.31 1.18 9.80
C ALA A 51 -6.23 1.05 11.04
N GLU A 52 -5.69 0.54 12.16
CA GLU A 52 -6.37 0.46 13.46
C GLU A 52 -6.41 1.80 14.22
N GLY A 53 -5.75 2.85 13.71
CA GLY A 53 -5.83 4.20 14.28
C GLY A 53 -4.56 4.67 14.97
N ARG A 54 -3.41 4.02 14.76
CA ARG A 54 -2.14 4.44 15.35
C ARG A 54 -1.35 5.30 14.37
N ALA A 55 -0.89 6.47 14.85
CA ALA A 55 0.09 7.28 14.13
C ALA A 55 1.45 7.14 14.84
N PHE A 56 2.47 6.69 14.11
CA PHE A 56 3.81 6.44 14.65
C PHE A 56 4.86 6.48 13.52
N TYR A 57 6.12 6.53 13.92
CA TYR A 57 7.23 6.28 13.00
C TYR A 57 8.02 5.03 13.40
N THR A 58 8.71 4.46 12.43
CA THR A 58 9.72 3.40 12.60
C THR A 58 11.06 3.92 12.12
N GLU A 59 12.13 3.44 12.73
CA GLU A 59 13.48 3.59 12.22
C GLU A 59 13.85 2.44 11.28
N VAL A 60 14.92 2.59 10.52
CA VAL A 60 15.43 1.56 9.61
C VAL A 60 15.61 0.21 10.32
N THR A 61 16.13 0.23 11.56
CA THR A 61 16.37 -0.97 12.37
C THR A 61 15.10 -1.73 12.75
N ASP A 62 13.96 -1.04 12.83
CA ASP A 62 12.67 -1.67 13.15
C ASP A 62 12.15 -2.58 12.02
N HIS A 63 12.76 -2.52 10.83
CA HIS A 63 12.41 -3.32 9.67
C HIS A 63 13.28 -4.57 9.47
N PHE A 64 14.32 -4.76 10.26
CA PHE A 64 15.24 -5.89 10.10
C PHE A 64 14.57 -7.25 10.30
N GLY A 65 13.47 -7.33 11.08
CA GLY A 65 12.68 -8.53 11.24
C GLY A 65 11.84 -8.93 9.99
N CYS A 66 11.82 -8.08 8.95
CA CYS A 66 11.12 -8.34 7.69
C CYS A 66 12.07 -8.13 6.51
N ALA A 67 12.94 -9.08 6.25
CA ALA A 67 14.00 -8.97 5.24
C ALA A 67 13.47 -8.62 3.83
N VAL A 68 12.32 -9.21 3.41
CA VAL A 68 11.67 -8.88 2.13
C VAL A 68 11.11 -7.44 2.13
N GLY A 69 10.52 -7.00 3.23
CA GLY A 69 10.04 -5.62 3.38
C GLY A 69 11.19 -4.62 3.38
N ALA A 70 12.29 -4.92 4.07
CA ALA A 70 13.50 -4.13 4.05
C ALA A 70 14.06 -3.99 2.63
N TYR A 71 14.18 -5.10 1.90
CA TYR A 71 14.62 -5.11 0.50
C TYR A 71 13.75 -4.19 -0.38
N THR A 72 12.43 -4.32 -0.32
CA THR A 72 11.53 -3.48 -1.14
C THR A 72 11.58 -2.00 -0.76
N HIS A 73 11.82 -1.68 0.50
CA HIS A 73 11.99 -0.31 0.97
C HIS A 73 13.39 0.26 0.74
N GLY A 74 14.33 -0.53 0.18
CA GLY A 74 15.70 -0.10 -0.06
C GLY A 74 16.52 0.05 1.23
N ILE A 75 16.18 -0.73 2.24
CA ILE A 75 16.90 -0.80 3.51
C ILE A 75 18.02 -1.83 3.38
N GLU A 76 19.26 -1.40 3.65
CA GLU A 76 20.40 -2.30 3.74
C GLU A 76 20.28 -3.16 5.00
N LEU A 77 20.36 -4.47 4.79
CA LEU A 77 20.23 -5.44 5.89
C LEU A 77 21.62 -5.72 6.50
N PRO A 78 21.69 -5.86 7.83
CA PRO A 78 22.87 -6.41 8.48
C PRO A 78 23.18 -7.84 7.99
N PRO A 79 24.43 -8.32 8.10
CA PRO A 79 24.84 -9.60 7.52
C PRO A 79 23.96 -10.80 7.89
N VAL A 80 23.50 -10.89 9.13
CA VAL A 80 22.64 -11.99 9.60
C VAL A 80 21.29 -11.99 8.87
N GLN A 81 20.61 -10.84 8.79
CA GLN A 81 19.33 -10.70 8.09
C GLN A 81 19.47 -10.81 6.57
N ALA A 82 20.60 -10.38 6.02
CA ALA A 82 20.92 -10.60 4.61
C ALA A 82 21.04 -12.09 4.29
N GLN A 83 21.71 -12.87 5.15
CA GLN A 83 21.81 -14.33 5.00
C GLN A 83 20.45 -15.02 5.16
N GLU A 84 19.58 -14.55 6.07
CA GLU A 84 18.22 -15.05 6.19
C GLU A 84 17.41 -14.80 4.91
N LEU A 85 17.55 -13.63 4.31
CA LEU A 85 16.91 -13.30 3.03
C LEU A 85 17.40 -14.21 1.91
N GLU A 86 18.72 -14.43 1.81
CA GLU A 86 19.31 -15.33 0.83
C GLU A 86 18.78 -16.76 0.99
N GLY A 87 18.70 -17.27 2.22
CA GLY A 87 18.11 -18.58 2.53
C GLY A 87 16.63 -18.68 2.12
N LEU A 88 15.83 -17.64 2.39
CA LEU A 88 14.44 -17.59 1.97
C LEU A 88 14.30 -17.57 0.43
N VAL A 89 15.09 -16.74 -0.25
CA VAL A 89 15.13 -16.67 -1.71
C VAL A 89 15.57 -18.01 -2.30
N GLY A 90 16.60 -18.67 -1.73
CA GLY A 90 17.04 -20.00 -2.13
C GLY A 90 15.94 -21.06 -2.00
N THR A 91 15.16 -21.01 -0.92
CA THR A 91 13.99 -21.88 -0.74
C THR A 91 12.93 -21.63 -1.80
N MET A 92 12.57 -20.38 -2.04
CA MET A 92 11.55 -20.01 -3.03
C MET A 92 11.97 -20.38 -4.47
N THR A 93 13.24 -20.22 -4.82
CA THR A 93 13.76 -20.59 -6.13
C THR A 93 13.87 -22.11 -6.28
N GLY A 94 14.30 -22.81 -5.22
CA GLY A 94 14.36 -24.27 -5.21
C GLY A 94 12.98 -24.94 -5.37
N LEU A 95 11.92 -24.30 -4.89
CA LEU A 95 10.54 -24.76 -5.07
C LEU A 95 9.92 -24.31 -6.42
N GLY A 96 10.64 -23.55 -7.24
CA GLY A 96 10.10 -22.99 -8.48
C GLY A 96 9.05 -21.89 -8.27
N TYR A 97 8.92 -21.39 -7.04
CA TYR A 97 7.98 -20.31 -6.71
C TYR A 97 8.46 -18.94 -7.23
N LEU A 98 9.77 -18.71 -7.26
CA LEU A 98 10.42 -17.51 -7.72
C LEU A 98 11.58 -17.91 -8.65
N ARG A 99 11.71 -17.24 -9.78
CA ARG A 99 12.87 -17.41 -10.66
C ARG A 99 13.93 -16.35 -10.34
N PRO A 100 15.23 -16.69 -10.40
CA PRO A 100 16.30 -15.73 -10.10
C PRO A 100 16.22 -14.43 -10.91
N GLU A 101 15.82 -14.50 -12.17
CA GLU A 101 15.66 -13.35 -13.06
C GLU A 101 14.49 -12.42 -12.71
N GLU A 102 13.55 -12.88 -11.86
CA GLU A 102 12.43 -12.06 -11.37
C GLU A 102 12.85 -11.15 -10.21
N ILE A 103 13.90 -11.53 -9.45
CA ILE A 103 14.33 -10.79 -8.25
C ILE A 103 14.72 -9.34 -8.56
N PRO A 104 15.55 -9.05 -9.57
CA PRO A 104 15.90 -7.68 -9.93
C PRO A 104 14.74 -6.85 -10.46
N GLN A 105 13.63 -7.49 -10.86
CA GLN A 105 12.43 -6.83 -11.37
C GLN A 105 11.46 -6.43 -10.25
N ILE A 106 11.66 -6.91 -9.02
CA ILE A 106 10.85 -6.51 -7.88
C ILE A 106 11.09 -5.03 -7.60
N PRO A 107 10.06 -4.17 -7.62
CA PRO A 107 10.21 -2.77 -7.32
C PRO A 107 10.83 -2.55 -5.94
N THR A 108 11.90 -1.77 -5.90
CA THR A 108 12.59 -1.39 -4.68
C THR A 108 12.71 0.12 -4.61
N ARG A 109 12.48 0.70 -3.44
CA ARG A 109 12.62 2.13 -3.24
C ARG A 109 14.08 2.56 -3.42
N LYS A 110 14.27 3.68 -4.11
CA LYS A 110 15.58 4.30 -4.29
C LYS A 110 15.73 5.52 -3.37
N GLY A 111 16.94 5.80 -2.98
CA GLY A 111 17.30 6.91 -2.09
C GLY A 111 17.22 6.53 -0.60
N THR A 112 17.88 7.35 0.21
CA THR A 112 17.99 7.15 1.66
C THR A 112 16.84 7.82 2.42
N PHE A 113 16.54 7.31 3.59
CA PHE A 113 15.62 7.88 4.56
C PHE A 113 16.07 7.46 5.97
N GLY A 114 15.66 8.19 6.98
CA GLY A 114 15.94 7.84 8.38
C GLY A 114 14.78 7.11 9.04
N VAL A 115 13.54 7.50 8.71
CA VAL A 115 12.33 6.97 9.32
C VAL A 115 11.22 6.75 8.30
N LEU A 116 10.33 5.77 8.60
CA LEU A 116 9.04 5.61 7.95
C LEU A 116 7.94 6.04 8.91
N VAL A 117 7.08 6.94 8.44
CA VAL A 117 5.88 7.36 9.18
C VAL A 117 4.69 6.56 8.66
N TYR A 118 3.87 6.08 9.59
CA TYR A 118 2.63 5.38 9.36
C TYR A 118 1.51 6.05 10.14
N ALA A 119 0.39 6.33 9.50
CA ALA A 119 -0.77 6.92 10.17
C ALA A 119 -2.06 6.57 9.43
N PRO A 120 -3.23 6.58 10.09
CA PRO A 120 -4.49 6.74 9.37
C PRO A 120 -4.39 7.99 8.51
N LEU A 121 -4.89 7.97 7.29
CA LEU A 121 -4.81 9.13 6.39
C LEU A 121 -5.40 10.40 7.02
N ALA A 122 -6.52 10.28 7.77
CA ALA A 122 -7.16 11.40 8.46
C ALA A 122 -6.26 12.09 9.50
N GLU A 123 -5.24 11.39 9.98
CA GLU A 123 -4.33 11.80 11.04
C GLU A 123 -2.88 11.91 10.55
N ALA A 124 -2.70 11.96 9.21
CA ALA A 124 -1.37 12.04 8.60
C ALA A 124 -0.61 13.28 9.09
N PRO A 125 0.53 13.11 9.78
CA PRO A 125 1.28 14.22 10.39
C PRO A 125 2.12 15.00 9.37
N CYS A 126 2.26 14.48 8.16
CA CYS A 126 3.03 15.05 7.07
C CYS A 126 2.45 14.60 5.72
N PRO A 127 2.84 15.24 4.60
CA PRO A 127 2.46 14.78 3.28
C PRO A 127 2.90 13.34 3.05
N PRO A 128 1.99 12.40 2.71
CA PRO A 128 2.35 11.03 2.44
C PRO A 128 3.03 10.90 1.06
N ASP A 129 4.00 9.99 0.95
CA ASP A 129 4.53 9.56 -0.34
C ASP A 129 3.55 8.62 -1.04
N VAL A 130 2.82 7.82 -0.26
CA VAL A 130 1.83 6.86 -0.75
C VAL A 130 0.68 6.69 0.24
N VAL A 131 -0.52 6.49 -0.29
CA VAL A 131 -1.72 6.12 0.48
C VAL A 131 -2.18 4.74 0.07
N LEU A 132 -2.36 3.83 1.04
CA LEU A 132 -2.88 2.50 0.79
C LEU A 132 -4.37 2.43 1.13
N VAL A 133 -5.15 1.94 0.17
CA VAL A 133 -6.57 1.62 0.33
C VAL A 133 -6.70 0.11 0.36
N ARG A 134 -7.30 -0.45 1.42
CA ARG A 134 -7.69 -1.86 1.51
C ARG A 134 -9.19 -1.97 1.26
N GLY A 135 -9.58 -2.85 0.37
CA GLY A 135 -10.97 -3.07 0.02
C GLY A 135 -11.20 -4.38 -0.72
N ASP A 136 -12.46 -4.67 -1.00
CA ASP A 136 -12.83 -5.75 -1.91
C ASP A 136 -12.57 -5.40 -3.38
N ALA A 137 -12.78 -6.36 -4.27
CA ALA A 137 -12.51 -6.19 -5.69
C ALA A 137 -13.30 -5.03 -6.33
N ARG A 138 -14.57 -4.81 -5.90
CA ARG A 138 -15.40 -3.69 -6.41
C ARG A 138 -14.86 -2.34 -5.92
N GLN A 139 -14.51 -2.24 -4.65
CA GLN A 139 -13.96 -1.02 -4.06
C GLN A 139 -12.63 -0.64 -4.71
N VAL A 140 -11.76 -1.63 -4.92
CA VAL A 140 -10.47 -1.40 -5.59
C VAL A 140 -10.64 -1.10 -7.08
N MET A 141 -11.60 -1.71 -7.76
CA MET A 141 -11.95 -1.35 -9.14
C MET A 141 -12.29 0.14 -9.24
N LEU A 142 -13.19 0.64 -8.38
CA LEU A 142 -13.61 2.04 -8.42
C LEU A 142 -12.46 3.03 -8.19
N VAL A 143 -11.58 2.76 -7.23
CA VAL A 143 -10.41 3.63 -6.99
C VAL A 143 -9.37 3.52 -8.11
N ALA A 144 -9.21 2.37 -8.73
CA ALA A 144 -8.33 2.18 -9.88
C ALA A 144 -8.84 2.93 -11.12
N GLU A 145 -10.15 2.88 -11.39
CA GLU A 145 -10.78 3.68 -12.44
C GLU A 145 -10.66 5.19 -12.18
N ALA A 146 -10.81 5.62 -10.93
CA ALA A 146 -10.60 7.01 -10.53
C ALA A 146 -9.15 7.44 -10.77
N ALA A 147 -8.18 6.60 -10.40
CA ALA A 147 -6.76 6.84 -10.67
C ALA A 147 -6.50 6.94 -12.19
N TRP A 148 -7.04 6.01 -12.97
CA TRP A 148 -6.96 6.06 -14.44
C TRP A 148 -7.55 7.36 -15.01
N SER A 149 -8.75 7.74 -14.55
CA SER A 149 -9.42 8.99 -14.94
C SER A 149 -8.64 10.25 -14.51
N ALA A 150 -7.88 10.16 -13.42
CA ALA A 150 -6.97 11.20 -12.95
C ALA A 150 -5.66 11.29 -13.77
N GLY A 151 -5.53 10.49 -14.83
CA GLY A 151 -4.34 10.46 -15.69
C GLY A 151 -3.17 9.62 -15.17
N LEU A 152 -3.39 8.83 -14.12
CA LEU A 152 -2.40 7.87 -13.61
C LEU A 152 -2.39 6.63 -14.53
N ARG A 153 -2.07 6.85 -15.79
CA ARG A 153 -2.05 5.81 -16.83
C ARG A 153 -0.71 5.09 -16.77
N GLY A 154 -0.69 3.94 -16.25
CA GLY A 154 0.42 3.00 -16.23
C GLY A 154 -0.13 1.60 -16.16
N ASP A 155 0.72 0.61 -16.40
CA ASP A 155 0.36 -0.76 -16.09
C ASP A 155 0.06 -0.82 -14.60
N VAL A 156 -1.21 -1.03 -14.27
CA VAL A 156 -1.63 -1.28 -12.89
C VAL A 156 -1.07 -2.66 -12.55
N ALA A 157 0.18 -2.67 -12.11
CA ALA A 157 0.87 -3.90 -11.77
C ALA A 157 0.14 -4.56 -10.60
N THR A 158 -0.39 -5.74 -10.85
CA THR A 158 -0.96 -6.58 -9.81
C THR A 158 0.17 -7.38 -9.18
N MET A 159 0.55 -6.99 -7.96
CA MET A 159 1.63 -7.64 -7.24
C MET A 159 1.05 -8.61 -6.20
N GLY A 160 1.24 -9.89 -6.45
CA GLY A 160 0.92 -10.94 -5.49
C GLY A 160 2.08 -11.27 -4.54
N ARG A 161 3.32 -10.91 -4.92
CA ARG A 161 4.54 -11.24 -4.16
C ARG A 161 5.72 -10.36 -4.56
N PRO A 162 6.37 -9.68 -3.61
CA PRO A 162 5.85 -9.39 -2.27
C PRO A 162 4.83 -8.25 -2.30
N ALA A 163 3.86 -8.26 -1.38
CA ALA A 163 2.81 -7.24 -1.33
C ALA A 163 3.38 -5.83 -1.14
N CYS A 164 4.45 -5.69 -0.36
CA CYS A 164 5.10 -4.41 -0.06
C CYS A 164 5.74 -3.74 -1.30
N ALA A 165 5.99 -4.47 -2.39
CA ALA A 165 6.53 -3.91 -3.62
C ALA A 165 5.60 -2.89 -4.30
N MET A 166 4.29 -2.90 -3.99
CA MET A 166 3.36 -1.88 -4.50
C MET A 166 3.70 -0.47 -4.00
N VAL A 167 4.34 -0.34 -2.83
CA VAL A 167 4.72 0.94 -2.24
C VAL A 167 5.78 1.65 -3.11
N PRO A 168 6.98 1.07 -3.32
CA PRO A 168 7.96 1.67 -4.22
C PRO A 168 7.47 1.76 -5.65
N GLN A 169 6.64 0.82 -6.12
CA GLN A 169 6.03 0.88 -7.46
C GLN A 169 5.22 2.17 -7.61
N ALA A 170 4.29 2.44 -6.71
CA ALA A 170 3.44 3.63 -6.79
C ALA A 170 4.25 4.93 -6.67
N ILE A 171 5.23 4.98 -5.75
CA ILE A 171 6.07 6.16 -5.55
C ILE A 171 6.92 6.46 -6.80
N GLN A 172 7.56 5.46 -7.39
CA GLN A 172 8.51 5.66 -8.49
C GLN A 172 7.82 5.88 -9.84
N SER A 173 6.73 5.17 -10.11
CA SER A 173 5.99 5.33 -11.36
C SER A 173 5.09 6.58 -11.34
N GLY A 174 4.72 7.08 -10.16
CA GLY A 174 3.70 8.12 -10.01
C GLY A 174 2.31 7.67 -10.46
N THR A 175 2.11 6.35 -10.65
CA THR A 175 0.83 5.71 -11.02
C THR A 175 0.30 4.87 -9.88
N GLY A 176 -0.96 4.44 -9.95
CA GLY A 176 -1.52 3.50 -8.98
C GLY A 176 -0.85 2.13 -9.08
N ALA A 177 -0.84 1.39 -7.98
CA ALA A 177 -0.37 0.01 -7.94
C ALA A 177 -1.33 -0.87 -7.14
N THR A 178 -1.65 -2.06 -7.64
CA THR A 178 -2.53 -3.03 -6.97
C THR A 178 -1.71 -4.18 -6.41
N SER A 179 -2.11 -4.69 -5.24
CA SER A 179 -1.57 -5.93 -4.68
C SER A 179 -2.67 -6.84 -4.17
N LEU A 180 -2.63 -8.10 -4.58
CA LEU A 180 -3.51 -9.15 -4.05
C LEU A 180 -3.13 -9.59 -2.62
N GLY A 181 -2.03 -9.05 -2.07
CA GLY A 181 -1.44 -9.54 -0.84
C GLY A 181 -0.65 -10.85 -1.06
N CYS A 182 0.54 -10.94 -0.50
CA CYS A 182 1.26 -12.20 -0.42
C CYS A 182 0.83 -12.96 0.83
N ILE A 183 1.20 -14.24 0.94
CA ILE A 183 0.79 -15.07 2.09
C ILE A 183 1.26 -14.47 3.43
N GLY A 184 2.47 -13.93 3.51
CA GLY A 184 2.96 -13.23 4.69
C GLY A 184 2.11 -12.00 5.03
N ASN A 185 1.79 -11.16 4.04
CA ASN A 185 0.90 -10.02 4.26
C ASN A 185 -0.45 -10.46 4.84
N ARG A 186 -1.09 -11.49 4.27
CA ARG A 186 -2.37 -12.03 4.75
C ARG A 186 -2.30 -12.50 6.19
N VAL A 187 -1.26 -13.23 6.56
CA VAL A 187 -1.03 -13.72 7.93
C VAL A 187 -0.88 -12.57 8.92
N TYR A 188 -0.06 -11.56 8.58
CA TYR A 188 0.26 -10.47 9.52
C TYR A 188 -0.80 -9.37 9.59
N THR A 189 -1.60 -9.17 8.54
CA THR A 189 -2.60 -8.10 8.50
C THR A 189 -4.04 -8.57 8.66
N GLY A 190 -4.28 -9.88 8.52
CA GLY A 190 -5.65 -10.41 8.46
C GLY A 190 -6.39 -9.95 7.20
N LEU A 191 -5.69 -9.74 6.08
CA LEU A 191 -6.30 -9.48 4.79
C LEU A 191 -7.17 -10.68 4.39
N ALA A 192 -8.47 -10.47 4.23
CA ALA A 192 -9.41 -11.52 3.83
C ALA A 192 -9.20 -11.93 2.37
N ASP A 193 -9.67 -13.13 1.98
CA ASP A 193 -9.42 -13.69 0.65
C ASP A 193 -9.99 -12.85 -0.50
N HIS A 194 -11.09 -12.13 -0.24
CA HIS A 194 -11.73 -11.22 -1.21
C HIS A 194 -11.18 -9.80 -1.17
N GLU A 195 -10.27 -9.48 -0.27
CA GLU A 195 -9.67 -8.15 -0.13
C GLU A 195 -8.30 -8.06 -0.81
N LEU A 196 -7.99 -6.86 -1.25
CA LEU A 196 -6.73 -6.49 -1.87
C LEU A 196 -6.39 -5.04 -1.51
N TYR A 197 -5.22 -4.59 -1.92
CA TYR A 197 -4.76 -3.21 -1.73
C TYR A 197 -4.68 -2.47 -3.05
N PHE A 198 -4.91 -1.15 -2.97
CA PHE A 198 -4.54 -0.18 -3.99
C PHE A 198 -3.67 0.91 -3.37
N ALA A 199 -2.51 1.17 -3.97
CA ALA A 199 -1.59 2.23 -3.59
C ALA A 199 -1.81 3.46 -4.48
N ILE A 200 -2.07 4.61 -3.87
CA ILE A 200 -2.22 5.90 -4.54
C ILE A 200 -0.95 6.72 -4.25
N PRO A 201 -0.22 7.21 -5.26
CA PRO A 201 0.87 8.15 -5.01
C PRO A 201 0.37 9.37 -4.25
N GLY A 202 1.03 9.74 -3.15
CA GLY A 202 0.58 10.81 -2.26
C GLY A 202 0.31 12.14 -2.96
N PRO A 203 1.19 12.61 -3.87
CA PRO A 203 0.95 13.84 -4.63
C PRO A 203 -0.28 13.81 -5.54
N LYS A 204 -0.82 12.63 -5.84
CA LYS A 204 -1.99 12.44 -6.71
C LYS A 204 -3.30 12.18 -5.93
N LEU A 205 -3.22 12.06 -4.62
CA LEU A 205 -4.35 11.68 -3.77
C LEU A 205 -5.59 12.55 -3.99
N ALA A 206 -5.44 13.88 -3.93
CA ALA A 206 -6.58 14.79 -4.08
C ALA A 206 -7.28 14.65 -5.43
N THR A 207 -6.51 14.54 -6.51
CA THR A 207 -7.06 14.37 -7.86
C THR A 207 -7.78 13.04 -8.00
N VAL A 208 -7.24 11.96 -7.42
CA VAL A 208 -7.90 10.63 -7.44
C VAL A 208 -9.21 10.67 -6.66
N VAL A 209 -9.25 11.31 -5.48
CA VAL A 209 -10.47 11.43 -4.66
C VAL A 209 -11.53 12.27 -5.38
N GLU A 210 -11.14 13.35 -6.04
CA GLU A 210 -12.05 14.16 -6.86
C GLU A 210 -12.68 13.33 -7.98
N ARG A 211 -11.87 12.57 -8.72
CA ARG A 211 -12.35 11.70 -9.81
C ARG A 211 -13.22 10.56 -9.32
N LEU A 212 -12.96 10.05 -8.11
CA LEU A 212 -13.72 8.96 -7.53
C LEU A 212 -15.21 9.29 -7.39
N ALA A 213 -15.57 10.52 -7.06
CA ALA A 213 -16.96 10.93 -6.99
C ALA A 213 -17.70 10.70 -8.33
N THR A 214 -17.11 11.14 -9.43
CA THR A 214 -17.66 10.93 -10.78
C THR A 214 -17.71 9.44 -11.15
N ILE A 215 -16.68 8.67 -10.83
CA ILE A 215 -16.63 7.23 -11.12
C ILE A 215 -17.70 6.47 -10.36
N VAL A 216 -17.90 6.77 -9.08
CA VAL A 216 -18.93 6.13 -8.25
C VAL A 216 -20.34 6.43 -8.80
N GLU A 217 -20.61 7.68 -9.20
CA GLU A 217 -21.89 8.08 -9.79
C GLU A 217 -22.14 7.36 -11.13
N ALA A 218 -21.14 7.36 -12.02
CA ALA A 218 -21.23 6.67 -13.30
C ALA A 218 -21.49 5.16 -13.14
N ASN A 219 -20.79 4.51 -12.20
CA ASN A 219 -20.96 3.08 -11.93
C ASN A 219 -22.37 2.78 -11.36
N ARG A 220 -22.94 3.66 -10.52
CA ARG A 220 -24.33 3.52 -10.06
C ARG A 220 -25.33 3.59 -11.22
N ALA A 221 -25.16 4.54 -12.14
CA ALA A 221 -26.01 4.67 -13.31
C ALA A 221 -25.91 3.43 -14.24
N LEU A 222 -24.71 2.92 -14.45
CA LEU A 222 -24.49 1.69 -15.23
C LEU A 222 -25.08 0.45 -14.55
N GLU A 223 -24.98 0.36 -13.22
CA GLU A 223 -25.58 -0.74 -12.45
C GLU A 223 -27.11 -0.76 -12.64
N VAL A 224 -27.78 0.39 -12.53
CA VAL A 224 -29.22 0.51 -12.79
C VAL A 224 -29.57 0.09 -14.22
N PHE A 225 -28.83 0.60 -15.20
CA PHE A 225 -29.05 0.27 -16.62
C PHE A 225 -28.93 -1.24 -16.89
N HIS A 226 -27.88 -1.89 -16.38
CA HIS A 226 -27.67 -3.32 -16.58
C HIS A 226 -28.68 -4.18 -15.82
N THR A 227 -29.08 -3.76 -14.61
CA THR A 227 -30.10 -4.47 -13.83
C THR A 227 -31.44 -4.46 -14.57
N GLN A 228 -31.85 -3.31 -15.07
CA GLN A 228 -33.10 -3.22 -15.87
C GLN A 228 -33.09 -4.11 -17.11
N ARG A 229 -31.95 -4.19 -17.81
CA ARG A 229 -31.80 -5.07 -18.99
C ARG A 229 -31.79 -6.55 -18.66
N ARG A 230 -31.24 -6.93 -17.53
CA ARG A 230 -31.23 -8.32 -17.08
C ARG A 230 -32.63 -8.81 -16.72
N ASP A 231 -33.44 -7.92 -16.14
CA ASP A 231 -34.76 -8.25 -15.60
C ASP A 231 -35.88 -8.05 -16.66
N ALA A 232 -35.55 -7.59 -17.87
CA ALA A 232 -36.42 -7.43 -19.03
C ALA A 232 -36.41 -8.68 -19.92
#